data_b0b3123cb30e688b71cffc80bc37aae6
#
_entry.id   b0b3123cb30e688b71cffc80bc37aae6
#
_cell.length_a   1.000
_cell.length_b   1.000
_cell.length_c   1.000
_cell.angle_alpha   90.00
_cell.angle_beta   90.00
_cell.angle_gamma   90.00
#
_symmetry.space_group_name_H-M   'P 1'
#
loop_
_entity.id
_entity.type
_entity.pdbx_description
1 polymer ?
#
loop_
_entity_poly.entity_id
_entity_poly.type
_entity_poly.pdbx_seq_one_letter_code
_entity_poly.pdbx_strand_id
1 'polypeptide(L)'
;GHLHRYFGQSREGGLSEVISGAELSGLVRKTAAPNLDFLSSGTLPPNPSELLGSERFESVMASASEAYDLVVIDAPPVLAVTDAALIARTAGVNLMVAKCGLHPLRELALAVTRMEQNGTRPSGFVLNAVPLRDRINGYHYQYDYR
;
A
#
# COMPACT_ATOMS: atom_id res chain seq x y z
N GLY A 1 3.57 -8.58 4.04
CA GLY A 1 3.30 -7.50 4.96
C GLY A 1 3.06 -8.00 6.38
N HIS A 2 3.20 -7.12 7.34
CA HIS A 2 3.03 -7.45 8.77
C HIS A 2 1.95 -6.59 9.44
N LEU A 3 1.17 -5.82 8.69
CA LEU A 3 0.14 -4.92 9.21
C LEU A 3 -0.88 -5.64 10.09
N HIS A 4 -1.25 -6.88 9.76
CA HIS A 4 -2.16 -7.68 10.58
C HIS A 4 -1.73 -7.76 12.06
N ARG A 5 -0.41 -7.77 12.34
CA ARG A 5 0.12 -7.79 13.71
C ARG A 5 -0.12 -6.48 14.45
N TYR A 6 -0.02 -5.34 13.75
CA TYR A 6 -0.31 -4.03 14.35
C TYR A 6 -1.78 -3.88 14.73
N PHE A 7 -2.67 -4.51 13.98
CA PHE A 7 -4.10 -4.49 14.26
C PHE A 7 -4.57 -5.66 15.13
N GLY A 8 -3.67 -6.54 15.60
CA GLY A 8 -4.02 -7.73 16.38
C GLY A 8 -4.92 -8.71 15.62
N GLN A 9 -4.82 -8.73 14.29
CA GLN A 9 -5.66 -9.53 13.40
C GLN A 9 -4.93 -10.76 12.86
N SER A 10 -5.69 -11.78 12.42
CA SER A 10 -5.13 -12.90 11.68
C SER A 10 -4.70 -12.46 10.28
N ARG A 11 -3.68 -13.10 9.75
CA ARG A 11 -3.30 -12.95 8.34
C ARG A 11 -4.27 -13.67 7.41
N GLU A 12 -4.76 -14.84 7.81
CA GLU A 12 -5.66 -15.68 7.05
C GLU A 12 -7.04 -15.03 6.89
N GLY A 13 -7.73 -15.36 5.82
CA GLY A 13 -9.02 -14.75 5.49
C GLY A 13 -8.83 -13.27 5.10
N GLY A 14 -8.20 -13.03 3.94
CA GLY A 14 -7.91 -11.71 3.45
C GLY A 14 -8.03 -11.58 1.93
N LEU A 15 -7.23 -10.72 1.34
CA LEU A 15 -7.31 -10.34 -0.08
C LEU A 15 -7.18 -11.55 -1.02
N SER A 16 -6.27 -12.49 -0.75
CA SER A 16 -6.10 -13.68 -1.60
C SER A 16 -7.36 -14.55 -1.64
N GLU A 17 -8.05 -14.70 -0.53
CA GLU A 17 -9.32 -15.45 -0.47
C GLU A 17 -10.45 -14.70 -1.19
N VAL A 18 -10.49 -13.35 -1.09
CA VAL A 18 -11.48 -12.55 -1.82
C VAL A 18 -11.25 -12.67 -3.34
N ILE A 19 -10.02 -12.55 -3.81
CA ILE A 19 -9.69 -12.74 -5.23
C ILE A 19 -10.03 -14.17 -5.68
N SER A 20 -9.89 -15.16 -4.79
CA SER A 20 -10.23 -16.56 -5.06
C SER A 20 -11.74 -16.85 -4.99
N GLY A 21 -12.58 -15.88 -4.66
CA GLY A 21 -14.04 -16.00 -4.72
C GLY A 21 -14.80 -15.82 -3.41
N ALA A 22 -14.11 -15.56 -2.31
CA ALA A 22 -14.79 -15.23 -1.05
C ALA A 22 -15.41 -13.83 -1.11
N GLU A 23 -16.45 -13.59 -0.32
CA GLU A 23 -17.10 -12.28 -0.20
C GLU A 23 -16.22 -11.28 0.55
N LEU A 24 -16.01 -10.08 -0.02
CA LEU A 24 -15.20 -9.01 0.57
C LEU A 24 -15.74 -8.61 1.96
N SER A 25 -17.05 -8.41 2.07
CA SER A 25 -17.72 -7.99 3.30
C SER A 25 -17.55 -8.97 4.46
N GLY A 26 -17.38 -10.25 4.16
CA GLY A 26 -17.16 -11.30 5.16
C GLY A 26 -15.74 -11.39 5.72
N LEU A 27 -14.77 -10.78 5.03
CA LEU A 27 -13.35 -10.87 5.39
C LEU A 27 -12.74 -9.55 5.86
N VAL A 28 -13.42 -8.44 5.61
CA VAL A 28 -13.06 -7.14 6.17
C VAL A 28 -13.35 -7.11 7.67
N ARG A 29 -12.41 -6.62 8.46
CA ARG A 29 -12.45 -6.61 9.92
C ARG A 29 -12.40 -5.20 10.46
N LYS A 30 -13.20 -4.93 11.49
CA LYS A 30 -13.13 -3.68 12.23
C LYS A 30 -11.83 -3.60 13.02
N THR A 31 -11.25 -2.41 13.10
CA THR A 31 -10.09 -2.14 13.96
C THR A 31 -10.49 -1.38 15.21
N ALA A 32 -9.55 -1.20 16.13
CA ALA A 32 -9.77 -0.34 17.30
C ALA A 32 -9.82 1.17 16.95
N ALA A 33 -9.33 1.55 15.77
CA ALA A 33 -9.42 2.92 15.28
C ALA A 33 -10.82 3.18 14.68
N PRO A 34 -11.48 4.29 15.02
CA PRO A 34 -12.79 4.61 14.46
C PRO A 34 -12.69 4.83 12.94
N ASN A 35 -13.70 4.35 12.21
CA ASN A 35 -13.80 4.48 10.74
C ASN A 35 -12.62 3.85 9.96
N LEU A 36 -11.91 2.92 10.56
CA LEU A 36 -10.84 2.17 9.90
C LEU A 36 -11.15 0.68 9.92
N ASP A 37 -11.35 0.13 8.75
CA ASP A 37 -11.48 -1.30 8.53
C ASP A 37 -10.18 -1.86 7.96
N PHE A 38 -9.93 -3.13 8.18
CA PHE A 38 -8.71 -3.80 7.76
C PHE A 38 -9.02 -5.08 6.99
N LEU A 39 -8.39 -5.24 5.84
CA LEU A 39 -8.33 -6.48 5.09
C LEU A 39 -6.87 -6.97 5.07
N SER A 40 -6.62 -8.15 5.62
CA SER A 40 -5.28 -8.75 5.58
C SER A 40 -4.90 -9.21 4.17
N SER A 41 -3.65 -9.58 3.96
CA SER A 41 -3.20 -10.14 2.66
C SER A 41 -3.80 -11.51 2.35
N GLY A 42 -4.23 -12.23 3.37
CA GLY A 42 -4.68 -13.61 3.23
C GLY A 42 -3.55 -14.63 3.21
N THR A 43 -3.86 -15.86 2.87
CA THR A 43 -2.91 -16.95 2.69
C THR A 43 -2.02 -16.66 1.47
N LEU A 44 -0.72 -16.96 1.58
CA LEU A 44 0.20 -16.72 0.47
C LEU A 44 -0.10 -17.71 -0.67
N PRO A 45 -0.57 -17.21 -1.82
CA PRO A 45 -0.82 -18.06 -2.97
C PRO A 45 0.49 -18.50 -3.63
N PRO A 46 0.50 -19.61 -4.39
CA PRO A 46 1.69 -20.04 -5.12
C PRO A 46 2.11 -19.04 -6.21
N ASN A 47 1.16 -18.32 -6.80
CA ASN A 47 1.37 -17.38 -7.90
C ASN A 47 0.80 -15.98 -7.54
N PRO A 48 1.43 -15.19 -6.65
CA PRO A 48 0.88 -13.90 -6.21
C PRO A 48 0.67 -12.90 -7.34
N SER A 49 1.62 -12.81 -8.27
CA SER A 49 1.58 -11.85 -9.38
C SER A 49 0.43 -12.14 -10.36
N GLU A 50 0.09 -13.41 -10.60
CA GLU A 50 -1.05 -13.78 -11.44
C GLU A 50 -2.38 -13.33 -10.81
N LEU A 51 -2.51 -13.51 -9.50
CA LEU A 51 -3.69 -13.04 -8.77
C LEU A 51 -3.85 -11.52 -8.84
N LEU A 52 -2.75 -10.78 -8.64
CA LEU A 52 -2.75 -9.31 -8.67
C LEU A 52 -2.91 -8.75 -10.09
N GLY A 53 -2.62 -9.53 -11.12
CA GLY A 53 -2.85 -9.18 -12.53
C GLY A 53 -4.21 -9.63 -13.08
N SER A 54 -5.09 -10.20 -12.26
CA SER A 54 -6.37 -10.75 -12.71
C SER A 54 -7.48 -9.69 -12.73
N GLU A 55 -8.46 -9.86 -13.62
CA GLU A 55 -9.70 -9.08 -13.64
C GLU A 55 -10.46 -9.15 -12.30
N ARG A 56 -10.27 -10.25 -11.58
CA ARG A 56 -10.87 -10.44 -10.25
C ARG A 56 -10.29 -9.47 -9.23
N PHE A 57 -8.99 -9.21 -9.25
CA PHE A 57 -8.37 -8.20 -8.40
C PHE A 57 -8.91 -6.80 -8.71
N GLU A 58 -9.03 -6.44 -10.00
CA GLU A 58 -9.60 -5.16 -10.42
C GLU A 58 -11.04 -5.01 -9.92
N SER A 59 -11.86 -6.05 -10.05
CA SER A 59 -13.23 -6.09 -9.53
C SER A 59 -13.30 -5.90 -8.02
N VAL A 60 -12.39 -6.53 -7.26
CA VAL A 60 -12.31 -6.37 -5.80
C VAL A 60 -11.93 -4.93 -5.44
N MET A 61 -10.99 -4.32 -6.16
CA MET A 61 -10.61 -2.92 -5.93
C MET A 61 -11.74 -1.95 -6.26
N ALA A 62 -12.49 -2.19 -7.33
CA ALA A 62 -13.68 -1.41 -7.67
C ALA A 62 -14.73 -1.49 -6.55
N SER A 63 -15.06 -2.70 -6.09
CA SER A 63 -16.03 -2.90 -5.00
C SER A 63 -15.57 -2.24 -3.69
N ALA A 64 -14.29 -2.30 -3.38
CA ALA A 64 -13.74 -1.62 -2.20
C ALA A 64 -13.87 -0.09 -2.35
N SER A 65 -13.59 0.46 -3.53
CA SER A 65 -13.70 1.90 -3.80
C SER A 65 -15.14 2.42 -3.76
N GLU A 66 -16.12 1.58 -4.05
CA GLU A 66 -17.54 1.92 -3.89
C GLU A 66 -18.01 1.88 -2.43
N ALA A 67 -17.40 1.01 -1.62
CA ALA A 67 -17.80 0.79 -0.23
C ALA A 67 -17.11 1.75 0.76
N TYR A 68 -15.98 2.36 0.41
CA TYR A 68 -15.13 3.17 1.28
C TYR A 68 -14.77 4.51 0.64
N ASP A 69 -14.74 5.58 1.44
CA ASP A 69 -14.29 6.91 1.00
C ASP A 69 -12.81 6.93 0.60
N LEU A 70 -12.00 6.06 1.21
CA LEU A 70 -10.58 5.91 0.92
C LEU A 70 -10.14 4.46 1.11
N VAL A 71 -9.44 3.94 0.11
CA VAL A 71 -8.77 2.63 0.16
C VAL A 71 -7.26 2.84 0.13
N VAL A 72 -6.55 2.38 1.17
CA VAL A 72 -5.09 2.43 1.27
C VAL A 72 -4.52 1.04 1.11
N ILE A 73 -3.64 0.84 0.13
CA ILE A 73 -3.02 -0.44 -0.16
C ILE A 73 -1.55 -0.39 0.28
N ASP A 74 -1.18 -1.24 1.27
CA ASP A 74 0.21 -1.46 1.65
C ASP A 74 0.87 -2.42 0.67
N ALA A 75 1.77 -1.90 -0.16
CA ALA A 75 2.44 -2.64 -1.22
C ALA A 75 3.89 -2.99 -0.84
N PRO A 76 4.43 -4.11 -1.36
CA PRO A 76 5.83 -4.46 -1.15
C PRO A 76 6.77 -3.47 -1.87
N PRO A 77 8.09 -3.47 -1.52
CA PRO A 77 9.05 -2.59 -2.18
C PRO A 77 9.13 -2.84 -3.69
N VAL A 78 9.03 -1.76 -4.49
CA VAL A 78 9.02 -1.79 -5.97
C VAL A 78 10.25 -2.50 -6.56
N LEU A 79 11.42 -2.38 -5.92
CA LEU A 79 12.65 -3.00 -6.41
C LEU A 79 12.77 -4.48 -6.05
N ALA A 80 11.97 -4.97 -5.10
CA ALA A 80 12.05 -6.35 -4.63
C ALA A 80 11.19 -7.30 -5.47
N VAL A 81 9.98 -6.87 -5.87
CA VAL A 81 8.99 -7.72 -6.55
C VAL A 81 8.17 -6.92 -7.56
N THR A 82 7.61 -7.62 -8.54
CA THR A 82 6.74 -7.03 -9.57
C THR A 82 5.35 -6.67 -9.08
N ASP A 83 4.91 -7.25 -7.97
CA ASP A 83 3.57 -7.09 -7.40
C ASP A 83 3.21 -5.63 -7.14
N ALA A 84 4.18 -4.83 -6.67
CA ALA A 84 3.97 -3.40 -6.42
C ALA A 84 3.55 -2.63 -7.69
N ALA A 85 4.12 -2.98 -8.84
CA ALA A 85 3.78 -2.34 -10.11
C ALA A 85 2.38 -2.74 -10.60
N LEU A 86 1.97 -4.00 -10.38
CA LEU A 86 0.61 -4.47 -10.68
C LEU A 86 -0.43 -3.74 -9.82
N ILE A 87 -0.20 -3.65 -8.52
CA ILE A 87 -1.06 -2.92 -7.59
C ILE A 87 -1.14 -1.44 -7.98
N ALA A 88 0.00 -0.81 -8.30
CA ALA A 88 0.05 0.60 -8.65
C ALA A 88 -0.79 0.98 -9.88
N ARG A 89 -1.06 0.04 -10.78
CA ARG A 89 -1.91 0.26 -11.96
C ARG A 89 -3.38 0.42 -11.63
N THR A 90 -3.84 -0.18 -10.54
CA THR A 90 -5.24 -0.10 -10.10
C THR A 90 -5.49 1.06 -9.15
N ALA A 91 -4.44 1.68 -8.61
CA ALA A 91 -4.54 2.80 -7.69
C ALA A 91 -4.61 4.14 -8.44
N GLY A 92 -5.49 5.04 -8.00
CA GLY A 92 -5.57 6.43 -8.53
C GLY A 92 -4.39 7.30 -8.11
N VAL A 93 -3.78 7.01 -6.95
CA VAL A 93 -2.63 7.74 -6.39
C VAL A 93 -1.58 6.74 -5.90
N ASN A 94 -0.33 6.95 -6.29
CA ASN A 94 0.80 6.13 -5.87
C ASN A 94 1.80 6.98 -5.07
N LEU A 95 1.96 6.69 -3.78
CA LEU A 95 2.93 7.35 -2.92
C LEU A 95 4.16 6.45 -2.72
N MET A 96 5.32 6.93 -3.08
CA MET A 96 6.58 6.25 -2.82
C MET A 96 7.17 6.70 -1.48
N VAL A 97 7.32 5.74 -0.56
CA VAL A 97 7.86 6.02 0.78
C VAL A 97 9.35 5.68 0.82
N ALA A 98 10.16 6.69 1.10
CA ALA A 98 11.59 6.56 1.29
C ALA A 98 11.96 6.84 2.74
N LYS A 99 12.94 6.09 3.29
CA LYS A 99 13.49 6.35 4.62
C LYS A 99 14.77 7.17 4.50
N CYS A 100 14.80 8.29 5.21
CA CYS A 100 15.97 9.18 5.28
C CYS A 100 17.21 8.40 5.78
N GLY A 101 18.34 8.62 5.09
CA GLY A 101 19.61 7.99 5.43
C GLY A 101 19.73 6.50 5.07
N LEU A 102 18.66 5.87 4.53
CA LEU A 102 18.68 4.47 4.13
C LEU A 102 18.59 4.28 2.61
N HIS A 103 17.70 5.01 1.95
CA HIS A 103 17.46 4.87 0.51
C HIS A 103 18.20 5.97 -0.27
N PRO A 104 19.27 5.63 -1.01
CA PRO A 104 19.99 6.60 -1.82
C PRO A 104 19.17 7.01 -3.04
N LEU A 105 19.40 8.24 -3.53
CA LEU A 105 18.65 8.81 -4.68
C LEU A 105 18.68 7.91 -5.93
N ARG A 106 19.78 7.19 -6.16
CA ARG A 106 19.91 6.26 -7.28
C ARG A 106 18.89 5.10 -7.21
N GLU A 107 18.59 4.61 -6.00
CA GLU A 107 17.59 3.55 -5.82
C GLU A 107 16.18 4.09 -6.01
N LEU A 108 15.91 5.31 -5.55
CA LEU A 108 14.63 5.98 -5.79
C LEU A 108 14.42 6.23 -7.29
N ALA A 109 15.44 6.72 -8.00
CA ALA A 109 15.38 6.89 -9.45
C ALA A 109 15.12 5.56 -10.17
N LEU A 110 15.80 4.48 -9.76
CA LEU A 110 15.58 3.14 -10.32
C LEU A 110 14.15 2.64 -10.06
N ALA A 111 13.62 2.90 -8.85
CA ALA A 111 12.25 2.52 -8.51
C ALA A 111 11.22 3.28 -9.38
N VAL A 112 11.44 4.59 -9.61
CA VAL A 112 10.60 5.38 -10.54
C VAL A 112 10.65 4.80 -11.94
N THR A 113 11.86 4.57 -12.49
CA THR A 113 12.04 3.99 -13.82
C THR A 113 11.33 2.64 -13.94
N ARG A 114 11.41 1.79 -12.89
CA ARG A 114 10.71 0.51 -12.89
C ARG A 114 9.20 0.65 -12.91
N MET A 115 8.64 1.62 -12.19
CA MET A 115 7.21 1.92 -12.25
C MET A 115 6.80 2.40 -13.65
N GLU A 116 7.57 3.30 -14.26
CA GLU A 116 7.31 3.83 -15.61
C GLU A 116 7.35 2.74 -16.67
N GLN A 117 8.31 1.80 -16.59
CA GLN A 117 8.39 0.63 -17.47
C GLN A 117 7.15 -0.29 -17.36
N ASN A 118 6.45 -0.24 -16.24
CA ASN A 118 5.20 -0.98 -16.00
C ASN A 118 3.94 -0.12 -16.24
N GLY A 119 4.07 1.03 -16.90
CA GLY A 119 2.94 1.89 -17.28
C GLY A 119 2.32 2.69 -16.12
N THR A 120 3.05 2.88 -15.02
CA THR A 120 2.60 3.67 -13.87
C THR A 120 3.73 4.59 -13.38
N ARG A 121 3.41 5.52 -12.47
CA ARG A 121 4.41 6.43 -11.88
C ARG A 121 3.99 6.82 -10.46
N PRO A 122 4.94 7.22 -9.61
CA PRO A 122 4.58 7.80 -8.32
C PRO A 122 3.89 9.16 -8.53
N SER A 123 2.81 9.39 -7.81
CA SER A 123 2.12 10.69 -7.72
C SER A 123 2.81 11.62 -6.74
N GLY A 124 3.59 11.07 -5.82
CA GLY A 124 4.34 11.81 -4.83
C GLY A 124 5.30 10.94 -4.02
N PHE A 125 6.10 11.61 -3.18
CA PHE A 125 7.07 10.98 -2.30
C PHE A 125 6.82 11.35 -0.85
N VAL A 126 7.01 10.39 0.03
CA VAL A 126 7.04 10.59 1.48
C VAL A 126 8.44 10.26 1.99
N LEU A 127 9.14 11.26 2.52
CA LEU A 127 10.42 11.04 3.19
C LEU A 127 10.17 10.77 4.68
N ASN A 128 10.31 9.53 5.08
CA ASN A 128 10.09 9.07 6.44
C ASN A 128 11.38 9.10 7.27
N ALA A 129 11.23 9.11 8.60
CA ALA A 129 12.31 9.06 9.58
C ALA A 129 13.38 10.17 9.40
N VAL A 130 12.96 11.37 9.02
CA VAL A 130 13.85 12.54 8.95
C VAL A 130 14.24 12.94 10.38
N PRO A 131 15.56 12.97 10.73
CA PRO A 131 16.00 13.43 12.04
C PRO A 131 15.58 14.88 12.29
N LEU A 132 15.20 15.19 13.54
CA LEU A 132 14.77 16.56 13.91
C LEU A 132 15.82 17.62 13.58
N ARG A 133 17.10 17.30 13.73
CA ARG A 133 18.24 18.18 13.41
C ARG A 133 18.37 18.52 11.92
N ASP A 134 17.86 17.65 11.05
CA ASP A 134 17.95 17.77 9.59
C ASP A 134 16.66 18.37 9.00
N ARG A 135 15.70 18.73 9.84
CA ARG A 135 14.53 19.52 9.46
C ARG A 135 15.05 20.91 9.11
N ILE A 136 15.14 21.17 7.81
CA ILE A 136 15.71 22.35 7.19
C ILE A 136 15.25 23.61 7.92
N ASN A 137 16.21 24.46 8.31
CA ASN A 137 16.00 25.82 8.76
C ASN A 137 15.03 26.55 7.80
N GLY A 138 13.80 26.78 8.20
CA GLY A 138 12.98 27.72 7.48
C GLY A 138 11.46 27.64 7.57
N TYR A 139 10.84 26.54 7.94
CA TYR A 139 9.38 26.53 8.09
C TYR A 139 8.96 25.79 9.35
N HIS A 140 8.85 26.53 10.45
CA HIS A 140 8.08 26.11 11.62
C HIS A 140 6.59 26.21 11.28
N TYR A 141 5.99 25.14 10.72
CA TYR A 141 4.55 24.95 10.84
C TYR A 141 4.30 24.23 12.18
N GLN A 142 4.08 25.02 13.19
CA GLN A 142 3.56 24.53 14.47
C GLN A 142 2.06 24.36 14.28
N TYR A 143 1.60 23.15 14.00
CA TYR A 143 0.17 22.82 14.08
C TYR A 143 -0.13 22.56 15.55
N ASP A 144 -0.67 23.56 16.26
CA ASP A 144 -1.35 23.36 17.53
C ASP A 144 -2.73 22.75 17.24
N TYR A 145 -2.86 21.44 17.43
CA TYR A 145 -4.17 20.81 17.57
C TYR A 145 -4.72 21.15 18.95
N ARG A 146 -5.71 22.01 19.00
CA ARG A 146 -6.63 22.18 20.13
C ARG A 146 -7.83 21.28 19.95
#